data_5b4e2776594d7d53cb7b8eb63eb494a6
#
_entry.id   5b4e2776594d7d53cb7b8eb63eb494a6
#
_cell.length_a   1.000
_cell.length_b   1.000
_cell.length_c   1.000
_cell.angle_alpha   90.00
_cell.angle_beta   90.00
_cell.angle_gamma   90.00
#
_symmetry.space_group_name_H-M   'P 1'
#
loop_
_entity.id
_entity.type
_entity.pdbx_description
1 polymer ?
#
loop_
_entity_poly.entity_id
_entity_poly.type
_entity_poly.pdbx_seq_one_letter_code
_entity_poly.pdbx_strand_id
1 'polypeptide(L)'
;EKIHIERCISNAKKFAKDIYLVDCFSNDGTVELAKSLGAKVFQHQWENYSKQFNWALQNLPITTEWVWRMDADEYLSDNLINELHQKLPSLPKNINGFTAPCLRIFMGKYIKHGIIPLILLRLFKIKYAICENRYMDEHIQLSEGEIGSLKNPFYDDNLNGLTWWTNKHNGYATRE
;
A
#
# COMPACT_ATOMS: atom_id res chain seq x y z
N GLU A 1 9.43 5.87 -9.19
CA GLU A 1 8.54 4.66 -9.23
C GLU A 1 7.87 4.43 -10.59
N LYS A 2 8.33 5.08 -11.65
CA LYS A 2 7.72 5.05 -12.99
C LYS A 2 7.50 3.63 -13.54
N ILE A 3 8.41 2.69 -13.27
CA ILE A 3 8.32 1.32 -13.78
C ILE A 3 7.19 0.49 -13.15
N HIS A 4 6.68 0.91 -11.98
CA HIS A 4 5.66 0.20 -11.21
C HIS A 4 4.27 0.83 -11.34
N ILE A 5 4.22 2.16 -11.46
CA ILE A 5 3.00 2.94 -11.22
C ILE A 5 1.84 2.60 -12.16
N GLU A 6 2.12 2.21 -13.40
CA GLU A 6 1.09 1.80 -14.35
C GLU A 6 0.38 0.52 -13.89
N ARG A 7 1.15 -0.49 -13.47
CA ARG A 7 0.62 -1.75 -12.93
C ARG A 7 -0.19 -1.52 -11.66
N CYS A 8 0.37 -0.73 -10.74
CA CYS A 8 -0.27 -0.38 -9.48
C CYS A 8 -1.62 0.30 -9.69
N ILE A 9 -1.68 1.38 -10.48
CA ILE A 9 -2.91 2.13 -10.73
C ILE A 9 -3.93 1.29 -11.52
N SER A 10 -3.49 0.55 -12.54
CA SER A 10 -4.38 -0.32 -13.33
C SER A 10 -5.00 -1.43 -12.47
N ASN A 11 -4.25 -1.98 -11.53
CA ASN A 11 -4.78 -2.95 -10.56
C ASN A 11 -5.74 -2.28 -9.58
N ALA A 12 -5.37 -1.13 -9.00
CA ALA A 12 -6.19 -0.40 -8.04
C ALA A 12 -7.57 -0.02 -8.61
N LYS A 13 -7.66 0.33 -9.88
CA LYS A 13 -8.92 0.63 -10.57
C LYS A 13 -9.95 -0.49 -10.57
N LYS A 14 -9.52 -1.74 -10.37
CA LYS A 14 -10.42 -2.89 -10.32
C LYS A 14 -11.27 -2.94 -9.04
N PHE A 15 -10.86 -2.24 -7.97
CA PHE A 15 -11.55 -2.30 -6.67
C PHE A 15 -11.74 -0.93 -6.00
N ALA A 16 -10.98 0.08 -6.35
CA ALA A 16 -11.04 1.40 -5.73
C ALA A 16 -11.79 2.41 -6.62
N LYS A 17 -12.66 3.21 -5.98
CA LYS A 17 -13.36 4.32 -6.66
C LYS A 17 -12.43 5.48 -6.97
N ASP A 18 -11.58 5.84 -6.01
CA ASP A 18 -10.64 6.94 -6.10
C ASP A 18 -9.24 6.44 -5.80
N ILE A 19 -8.25 6.92 -6.54
CA ILE A 19 -6.84 6.61 -6.33
C ILE A 19 -6.12 7.91 -6.02
N TYR A 20 -5.49 7.96 -4.86
CA TYR A 20 -4.68 9.07 -4.40
C TYR A 20 -3.21 8.65 -4.39
N LEU A 21 -2.36 9.42 -5.03
CA LEU A 21 -0.91 9.24 -5.01
C LEU A 21 -0.27 10.41 -4.27
N VAL A 22 0.54 10.12 -3.26
CA VAL A 22 1.40 11.12 -2.63
C VAL A 22 2.82 10.94 -3.13
N ASP A 23 3.31 11.94 -3.83
CA ASP A 23 4.62 11.96 -4.47
C ASP A 23 5.56 12.93 -3.75
N CYS A 24 6.84 12.58 -3.66
CA CYS A 24 7.87 13.40 -3.04
C CYS A 24 8.72 14.16 -4.08
N PHE A 25 8.06 14.83 -5.01
CA PHE A 25 8.66 15.62 -6.09
C PHE A 25 9.53 14.79 -7.04
N SER A 26 9.01 13.63 -7.47
CA SER A 26 9.66 12.78 -8.47
C SER A 26 9.86 13.52 -9.80
N ASN A 27 11.02 13.31 -10.41
CA ASN A 27 11.40 13.91 -11.69
C ASN A 27 11.61 12.87 -12.82
N ASP A 28 11.19 11.63 -12.58
CA ASP A 28 11.34 10.49 -13.50
C ASP A 28 10.13 10.29 -14.44
N GLY A 29 9.11 11.16 -14.36
CA GLY A 29 7.86 11.07 -15.12
C GLY A 29 6.79 10.21 -14.43
N THR A 30 6.97 9.82 -13.17
CA THR A 30 5.96 9.11 -12.37
C THR A 30 4.67 9.91 -12.23
N VAL A 31 4.78 11.20 -11.94
CA VAL A 31 3.64 12.10 -11.71
C VAL A 31 2.75 12.23 -12.95
N GLU A 32 3.38 12.49 -14.11
CA GLU A 32 2.68 12.65 -15.38
C GLU A 32 1.96 11.37 -15.77
N LEU A 33 2.64 10.23 -15.62
CA LEU A 33 2.06 8.92 -15.91
C LEU A 33 0.89 8.62 -14.96
N ALA A 34 1.03 8.85 -13.66
CA ALA A 34 -0.04 8.63 -12.69
C ALA A 34 -1.29 9.46 -12.98
N LYS A 35 -1.10 10.76 -13.33
CA LYS A 35 -2.20 11.65 -13.73
C LYS A 35 -2.88 11.19 -15.01
N SER A 36 -2.12 10.77 -16.02
CA SER A 36 -2.67 10.26 -17.29
C SER A 36 -3.49 8.98 -17.08
N LEU A 37 -3.14 8.20 -16.07
CA LEU A 37 -3.88 7.02 -15.62
C LEU A 37 -5.05 7.36 -14.68
N GLY A 38 -5.35 8.64 -14.42
CA GLY A 38 -6.50 9.09 -13.65
C GLY A 38 -6.32 9.06 -12.14
N ALA A 39 -5.11 8.93 -11.61
CA ALA A 39 -4.84 9.10 -10.21
C ALA A 39 -4.83 10.59 -9.82
N LYS A 40 -5.33 10.90 -8.62
CA LYS A 40 -5.25 12.22 -8.00
C LYS A 40 -3.90 12.36 -7.31
N VAL A 41 -2.98 13.14 -7.89
CA VAL A 41 -1.61 13.26 -7.40
C VAL A 41 -1.45 14.48 -6.51
N PHE A 42 -0.89 14.28 -5.33
CA PHE A 42 -0.53 15.29 -4.35
C PHE A 42 0.96 15.20 -4.05
N GLN A 43 1.61 16.34 -3.87
CA GLN A 43 3.03 16.38 -3.58
C GLN A 43 3.28 16.80 -2.13
N HIS A 44 4.14 16.04 -1.45
CA HIS A 44 4.54 16.32 -0.08
C HIS A 44 6.03 15.99 0.11
N GLN A 45 6.74 16.85 0.84
CA GLN A 45 8.16 16.66 1.10
C GLN A 45 8.39 15.38 1.90
N TRP A 46 9.33 14.55 1.43
CA TRP A 46 9.69 13.32 2.10
C TRP A 46 10.42 13.56 3.43
N GLU A 47 9.96 12.89 4.47
CA GLU A 47 10.69 12.77 5.74
C GLU A 47 10.91 11.28 6.09
N ASN A 48 9.84 10.53 6.26
CA ASN A 48 9.83 9.07 6.42
C ASN A 48 8.46 8.51 6.01
N TYR A 49 8.34 7.18 5.97
CA TYR A 49 7.11 6.51 5.53
C TYR A 49 5.89 6.84 6.39
N SER A 50 6.04 6.81 7.72
CA SER A 50 4.91 7.07 8.64
C SER A 50 4.40 8.50 8.53
N LYS A 51 5.29 9.49 8.46
CA LYS A 51 4.91 10.90 8.30
C LYS A 51 4.23 11.15 6.97
N GLN A 52 4.77 10.57 5.87
CA GLN A 52 4.16 10.68 4.55
C GLN A 52 2.74 10.11 4.54
N PHE A 53 2.56 8.93 5.14
CA PHE A 53 1.26 8.28 5.18
C PHE A 53 0.26 9.01 6.10
N ASN A 54 0.69 9.43 7.29
CA ASN A 54 -0.17 10.21 8.20
C ASN A 54 -0.56 11.56 7.61
N TRP A 55 0.36 12.21 6.88
CA TRP A 55 0.03 13.43 6.15
C TRP A 55 -1.07 13.15 5.10
N ALA A 56 -0.95 12.04 4.37
CA ALA A 56 -1.97 11.64 3.39
C ALA A 56 -3.34 11.44 4.04
N LEU A 57 -3.43 10.72 5.16
CA LEU A 57 -4.69 10.51 5.89
C LEU A 57 -5.35 11.81 6.35
N GLN A 58 -4.55 12.83 6.69
CA GLN A 58 -5.03 14.10 7.22
C GLN A 58 -5.38 15.13 6.16
N ASN A 59 -4.72 15.11 5.01
CA ASN A 59 -4.76 16.21 4.03
C ASN A 59 -5.41 15.84 2.70
N LEU A 60 -5.56 14.54 2.39
CA LEU A 60 -6.21 14.14 1.15
C LEU A 60 -7.74 14.25 1.26
N PRO A 61 -8.43 14.67 0.20
CA PRO A 61 -9.89 14.80 0.18
C PRO A 61 -10.58 13.44 0.02
N ILE A 62 -10.28 12.51 0.93
CA ILE A 62 -10.84 11.14 0.93
C ILE A 62 -12.26 11.21 1.48
N THR A 63 -13.23 10.81 0.66
CA THR A 63 -14.65 10.80 1.02
C THR A 63 -15.20 9.40 1.30
N THR A 64 -14.43 8.36 1.02
CA THR A 64 -14.81 6.98 1.28
C THR A 64 -14.49 6.58 2.72
N GLU A 65 -15.32 5.72 3.30
CA GLU A 65 -15.09 5.19 4.66
C GLU A 65 -13.85 4.30 4.71
N TRP A 66 -13.67 3.46 3.68
CA TRP A 66 -12.61 2.46 3.59
C TRP A 66 -11.46 2.94 2.72
N VAL A 67 -10.25 2.68 3.18
CA VAL A 67 -8.99 2.99 2.48
C VAL A 67 -8.13 1.72 2.44
N TRP A 68 -7.57 1.44 1.28
CA TRP A 68 -6.50 0.46 1.10
C TRP A 68 -5.17 1.20 0.95
N ARG A 69 -4.20 0.96 1.85
CA ARG A 69 -2.81 1.41 1.67
C ARG A 69 -2.10 0.50 0.68
N MET A 70 -1.44 1.08 -0.31
CA MET A 70 -0.74 0.37 -1.35
C MET A 70 0.58 1.08 -1.68
N ASP A 71 1.66 0.32 -1.72
CA ASP A 71 2.95 0.82 -2.19
C ASP A 71 3.01 0.67 -3.72
N ALA A 72 3.85 1.46 -4.42
CA ALA A 72 3.83 1.53 -5.88
C ALA A 72 4.20 0.20 -6.57
N ASP A 73 4.98 -0.64 -5.92
CA ASP A 73 5.39 -1.97 -6.37
C ASP A 73 4.43 -3.10 -5.95
N GLU A 74 3.30 -2.75 -5.30
CA GLU A 74 2.28 -3.71 -4.88
C GLU A 74 1.11 -3.81 -5.86
N TYR A 75 0.42 -4.95 -5.83
CA TYR A 75 -0.86 -5.17 -6.51
C TYR A 75 -1.66 -6.32 -5.86
N LEU A 76 -2.98 -6.23 -5.94
CA LEU A 76 -3.87 -7.25 -5.38
C LEU A 76 -4.05 -8.41 -6.37
N SER A 77 -4.14 -9.64 -5.83
CA SER A 77 -4.60 -10.77 -6.65
C SER A 77 -6.07 -10.60 -7.06
N ASP A 78 -6.46 -11.16 -8.19
CA ASP A 78 -7.87 -11.11 -8.61
C ASP A 78 -8.80 -11.82 -7.59
N ASN A 79 -8.31 -12.85 -6.90
CA ASN A 79 -9.05 -13.49 -5.81
C ASN A 79 -9.26 -12.55 -4.62
N LEU A 80 -8.26 -11.72 -4.27
CA LEU A 80 -8.41 -10.73 -3.20
C LEU A 80 -9.41 -9.64 -3.60
N ILE A 81 -9.37 -9.17 -4.83
CA ILE A 81 -10.33 -8.19 -5.36
C ILE A 81 -11.76 -8.74 -5.28
N ASN A 82 -11.97 -9.99 -5.68
CA ASN A 82 -13.26 -10.65 -5.57
C ASN A 82 -13.70 -10.80 -4.11
N GLU A 83 -12.78 -11.15 -3.20
CA GLU A 83 -13.06 -11.24 -1.77
C GLU A 83 -13.50 -9.88 -1.19
N LEU A 84 -12.85 -8.79 -1.58
CA LEU A 84 -13.23 -7.44 -1.16
C LEU A 84 -14.64 -7.08 -1.65
N HIS A 85 -14.96 -7.31 -2.92
CA HIS A 85 -16.29 -7.03 -3.47
C HIS A 85 -17.40 -7.81 -2.77
N GLN A 86 -17.12 -9.03 -2.32
CA GLN A 86 -18.09 -9.86 -1.61
C GLN A 86 -18.26 -9.45 -0.13
N LYS A 87 -17.15 -9.12 0.53
CA LYS A 87 -17.16 -8.85 1.98
C LYS A 87 -17.61 -7.44 2.33
N LEU A 88 -17.10 -6.42 1.64
CA LEU A 88 -17.30 -5.02 2.02
C LEU A 88 -18.79 -4.60 2.18
N PRO A 89 -19.74 -5.06 1.32
CA PRO A 89 -21.13 -4.67 1.46
C PRO A 89 -21.84 -5.19 2.70
N SER A 90 -21.33 -6.22 3.37
CA SER A 90 -21.99 -6.93 4.47
C SER A 90 -21.19 -6.99 5.77
N LEU A 91 -20.26 -6.06 5.96
CA LEU A 91 -19.39 -6.07 7.13
C LEU A 91 -20.11 -5.74 8.43
N PRO A 92 -19.77 -6.43 9.53
CA PRO A 92 -20.16 -6.02 10.87
C PRO A 92 -19.64 -4.61 11.20
N LYS A 93 -20.45 -3.81 11.89
CA LYS A 93 -20.14 -2.41 12.21
C LYS A 93 -18.90 -2.23 13.08
N ASN A 94 -18.58 -3.22 13.91
CA ASN A 94 -17.45 -3.23 14.83
C ASN A 94 -16.10 -3.53 14.15
N ILE A 95 -16.08 -3.99 12.90
CA ILE A 95 -14.84 -4.21 12.14
C ILE A 95 -14.40 -2.89 11.51
N ASN A 96 -13.20 -2.45 11.86
CA ASN A 96 -12.59 -1.21 11.40
C ASN A 96 -11.33 -1.40 10.55
N GLY A 97 -10.86 -2.65 10.40
CA GLY A 97 -9.75 -2.97 9.51
C GLY A 97 -9.66 -4.43 9.13
N PHE A 98 -8.83 -4.71 8.14
CA PHE A 98 -8.52 -6.07 7.69
C PHE A 98 -7.03 -6.22 7.42
N THR A 99 -6.49 -7.31 7.95
CA THR A 99 -5.18 -7.78 7.51
C THR A 99 -5.31 -8.61 6.24
N ALA A 100 -4.25 -8.58 5.42
CA ALA A 100 -4.11 -9.41 4.24
C ALA A 100 -2.72 -10.04 4.17
N PRO A 101 -2.58 -11.27 3.62
CA PRO A 101 -1.28 -11.85 3.35
C PRO A 101 -0.55 -11.08 2.25
N CYS A 102 0.71 -10.73 2.49
CA CYS A 102 1.62 -10.19 1.49
C CYS A 102 2.55 -11.28 0.99
N LEU A 103 2.56 -11.53 -0.29
CA LEU A 103 3.50 -12.45 -0.93
C LEU A 103 4.55 -11.65 -1.69
N ARG A 104 5.82 -11.83 -1.32
CA ARG A 104 6.95 -11.16 -1.98
C ARG A 104 7.40 -11.92 -3.21
N ILE A 105 7.63 -11.16 -4.28
CA ILE A 105 8.21 -11.67 -5.52
C ILE A 105 9.61 -11.07 -5.65
N PHE A 106 10.60 -11.92 -5.81
CA PHE A 106 11.97 -11.49 -6.06
C PHE A 106 12.49 -12.12 -7.36
N MET A 107 12.94 -11.28 -8.28
CA MET A 107 13.42 -11.71 -9.60
C MET A 107 12.43 -12.62 -10.33
N GLY A 108 11.13 -12.26 -10.27
CA GLY A 108 10.04 -13.00 -10.91
C GLY A 108 9.64 -14.32 -10.24
N LYS A 109 10.16 -14.59 -9.04
CA LYS A 109 9.84 -15.82 -8.28
C LYS A 109 9.29 -15.50 -6.90
N TYR A 110 8.27 -16.26 -6.47
CA TYR A 110 7.76 -16.17 -5.10
C TYR A 110 8.82 -16.62 -4.11
N ILE A 111 9.05 -15.80 -3.09
CA ILE A 111 9.83 -16.20 -1.93
C ILE A 111 8.96 -17.12 -1.08
N LYS A 112 9.44 -18.36 -0.84
CA LYS A 112 8.66 -19.41 -0.15
C LYS A 112 9.16 -19.72 1.27
N HIS A 113 10.27 -19.14 1.69
CA HIS A 113 10.93 -19.43 2.96
C HIS A 113 11.30 -18.13 3.67
N GLY A 114 11.41 -18.18 4.99
CA GLY A 114 11.66 -17.05 5.86
C GLY A 114 10.39 -16.58 6.56
N ILE A 115 10.23 -15.29 6.79
CA ILE A 115 9.02 -14.68 7.39
C ILE A 115 7.96 -14.55 6.29
N ILE A 116 7.18 -15.61 6.04
CA ILE A 116 6.19 -15.66 4.96
C ILE A 116 5.00 -16.54 5.34
N PRO A 117 3.76 -16.12 4.98
CA PRO A 117 3.41 -14.80 4.45
C PRO A 117 3.53 -13.71 5.53
N LEU A 118 3.92 -12.52 5.12
CA LEU A 118 3.82 -11.35 5.97
C LEU A 118 2.34 -10.93 6.03
N ILE A 119 1.78 -10.82 7.23
CA ILE A 119 0.37 -10.43 7.42
C ILE A 119 0.31 -8.95 7.79
N LEU A 120 -0.28 -8.14 6.92
CA LEU A 120 -0.29 -6.67 7.08
C LEU A 120 -1.70 -6.12 7.13
N LEU A 121 -1.94 -5.15 8.01
CA LEU A 121 -3.15 -4.33 8.00
C LEU A 121 -3.08 -3.37 6.80
N ARG A 122 -3.91 -3.61 5.78
CA ARG A 122 -3.89 -2.83 4.53
C ARG A 122 -5.22 -2.16 4.21
N LEU A 123 -6.35 -2.74 4.63
CA LEU A 123 -7.68 -2.17 4.49
C LEU A 123 -8.17 -1.67 5.84
N PHE A 124 -8.62 -0.43 5.92
CA PHE A 124 -9.09 0.16 7.19
C PHE A 124 -10.06 1.31 6.95
N LYS A 125 -10.87 1.60 7.97
CA LYS A 125 -11.67 2.82 8.00
C LYS A 125 -10.79 4.01 8.36
N ILE A 126 -10.79 5.02 7.51
CA ILE A 126 -9.91 6.20 7.63
C ILE A 126 -10.00 6.88 9.01
N LYS A 127 -11.20 6.93 9.58
CA LYS A 127 -11.46 7.60 10.86
C LYS A 127 -10.66 7.02 12.02
N TYR A 128 -10.30 5.73 11.96
CA TYR A 128 -9.70 5.00 13.08
C TYR A 128 -8.24 4.67 12.89
N ALA A 129 -7.68 4.95 11.70
CA ALA A 129 -6.35 4.52 11.35
C ALA A 129 -5.30 5.62 11.56
N ILE A 130 -4.17 5.21 12.08
CA ILE A 130 -2.94 6.00 12.16
C ILE A 130 -1.74 5.09 11.88
N CYS A 131 -0.73 5.62 11.23
CA CYS A 131 0.55 4.92 11.11
C CYS A 131 1.43 5.30 12.32
N GLU A 132 1.97 4.29 13.00
CA GLU A 132 2.87 4.53 14.14
C GLU A 132 4.12 5.30 13.70
N ASN A 133 4.58 6.21 14.55
CA ASN A 133 5.74 7.03 14.23
C ASN A 133 7.03 6.24 14.51
N ARG A 134 7.40 5.38 13.55
CA ARG A 134 8.66 4.63 13.56
C ARG A 134 9.49 4.99 12.34
N TYR A 135 10.80 4.83 12.47
CA TYR A 135 11.74 5.12 11.38
C TYR A 135 11.75 4.01 10.33
N MET A 136 11.52 2.77 10.77
CA MET A 136 11.41 1.56 9.93
C MET A 136 10.36 0.62 10.54
N ASP A 137 9.82 -0.27 9.68
CA ASP A 137 8.80 -1.27 10.06
C ASP A 137 7.57 -0.64 10.75
N GLU A 138 7.13 0.51 10.21
CA GLU A 138 5.94 1.19 10.69
C GLU A 138 4.68 0.39 10.38
N HIS A 139 3.78 0.28 11.36
CA HIS A 139 2.51 -0.42 11.21
C HIS A 139 1.34 0.57 11.27
N ILE A 140 0.28 0.24 10.53
CA ILE A 140 -1.00 0.89 10.69
C ILE A 140 -1.65 0.33 11.96
N GLN A 141 -2.09 1.23 12.84
CA GLN A 141 -2.80 0.92 14.07
C GLN A 141 -4.23 1.47 13.99
N LEU A 142 -5.15 0.79 14.64
CA LEU A 142 -6.53 1.26 14.80
C LEU A 142 -6.73 1.76 16.22
N SER A 143 -7.37 2.92 16.36
CA SER A 143 -7.73 3.48 17.67
C SER A 143 -8.84 2.71 18.36
N GLU A 144 -9.73 2.08 17.58
CA GLU A 144 -10.83 1.27 18.11
C GLU A 144 -11.35 0.28 17.05
N GLY A 145 -12.18 -0.68 17.50
CA GLY A 145 -12.83 -1.69 16.68
C GLY A 145 -11.99 -2.94 16.48
N GLU A 146 -12.54 -3.90 15.76
CA GLU A 146 -11.93 -5.19 15.51
C GLU A 146 -11.22 -5.22 14.17
N ILE A 147 -10.22 -6.10 14.07
CA ILE A 147 -9.48 -6.36 12.83
C ILE A 147 -9.87 -7.74 12.32
N GLY A 148 -10.48 -7.77 11.14
CA GLY A 148 -10.76 -8.99 10.41
C GLY A 148 -9.55 -9.46 9.59
N SER A 149 -9.69 -10.62 8.92
CA SER A 149 -8.67 -11.18 8.06
C SER A 149 -9.21 -11.44 6.67
N LEU A 150 -8.42 -11.07 5.66
CA LEU A 150 -8.60 -11.49 4.28
C LEU A 150 -7.76 -12.74 4.03
N LYS A 151 -8.26 -13.62 3.17
CA LYS A 151 -7.65 -14.93 2.90
C LYS A 151 -6.70 -14.90 1.72
N ASN A 152 -7.02 -14.05 0.75
CA ASN A 152 -6.29 -13.98 -0.50
C ASN A 152 -5.17 -12.92 -0.43
N PRO A 153 -4.03 -13.15 -1.11
CA PRO A 153 -2.87 -12.29 -0.99
C PRO A 153 -2.92 -11.07 -1.90
N PHE A 154 -2.18 -10.04 -1.51
CA PHE A 154 -1.59 -9.08 -2.41
C PHE A 154 -0.10 -9.38 -2.61
N TYR A 155 0.50 -8.77 -3.62
CA TYR A 155 1.88 -9.04 -4.01
C TYR A 155 2.73 -7.79 -3.85
N ASP A 156 3.93 -7.97 -3.31
CA ASP A 156 5.05 -7.03 -3.30
C ASP A 156 6.05 -7.53 -4.37
N ASP A 157 6.14 -6.83 -5.49
CA ASP A 157 6.89 -7.25 -6.67
C ASP A 157 7.63 -6.07 -7.29
N ASN A 158 8.83 -5.85 -6.80
CA ASN A 158 9.69 -4.79 -7.28
C ASN A 158 10.40 -5.21 -8.58
N LEU A 159 10.19 -4.42 -9.63
CA LEU A 159 10.69 -4.68 -10.99
C LEU A 159 12.12 -4.17 -11.22
N ASN A 160 12.74 -3.51 -10.24
CA ASN A 160 14.12 -3.07 -10.35
C ASN A 160 15.10 -4.26 -10.30
N GLY A 161 16.26 -4.09 -10.93
CA GLY A 161 17.27 -5.13 -10.96
C GLY A 161 18.03 -5.29 -9.63
N LEU A 162 18.87 -6.34 -9.58
CA LEU A 162 19.63 -6.73 -8.39
C LEU A 162 20.51 -5.62 -7.82
N THR A 163 21.20 -4.85 -8.67
CA THR A 163 22.06 -3.73 -8.24
C THR A 163 21.25 -2.69 -7.45
N TRP A 164 20.08 -2.31 -7.96
CA TRP A 164 19.19 -1.38 -7.26
C TRP A 164 18.73 -1.96 -5.91
N TRP A 165 18.32 -3.23 -5.91
CA TRP A 165 17.90 -3.94 -4.71
C TRP A 165 19.00 -3.96 -3.64
N THR A 166 20.24 -4.31 -4.03
CA THR A 166 21.39 -4.32 -3.11
C THR A 166 21.65 -2.95 -2.51
N ASN A 167 21.65 -1.90 -3.35
CA ASN A 167 21.85 -0.53 -2.86
C ASN A 167 20.77 -0.06 -1.89
N LYS A 168 19.50 -0.41 -2.16
CA LYS A 168 18.37 -0.13 -1.25
C LYS A 168 18.58 -0.80 0.12
N HIS A 169 18.99 -2.06 0.13
CA HIS A 169 19.22 -2.82 1.38
C HIS A 169 20.47 -2.37 2.15
N ASN A 170 21.52 -1.94 1.45
CA ASN A 170 22.65 -1.26 2.10
C ASN A 170 22.20 0.02 2.82
N GLY A 171 21.27 0.78 2.22
CA GLY A 171 20.67 1.94 2.86
C GLY A 171 19.81 1.59 4.08
N TYR A 172 19.14 0.45 4.08
CA TYR A 172 18.39 -0.04 5.24
C TYR A 172 19.32 -0.41 6.39
N ALA A 173 20.36 -1.21 6.13
CA ALA A 173 21.35 -1.59 7.12
C ALA A 173 22.08 -0.39 7.79
N THR A 174 22.09 0.77 7.14
CA THR A 174 22.67 1.99 7.72
C THR A 174 21.70 2.70 8.66
N ARG A 175 20.39 2.42 8.57
CA ARG A 175 19.34 3.08 9.38
C ARG A 175 18.95 2.28 10.63
N GLU A 176 19.28 0.99 10.66
CA GLU A 176 19.16 0.11 11.84
C GLU A 176 20.31 0.33 12.83
#